data_543790693beddd59b0153bd4c30e90b5
#
_entry.id   543790693beddd59b0153bd4c30e90b5
#
_cell.length_a   1.000
_cell.length_b   1.000
_cell.length_c   1.000
_cell.angle_alpha   90.00
_cell.angle_beta   90.00
_cell.angle_gamma   90.00
#
_symmetry.space_group_name_H-M   'P 1'
#
loop_
_entity.id
_entity.type
_entity.pdbx_description
1 polymer ?
#
loop_
_entity_poly.entity_id
_entity_poly.type
_entity_poly.pdbx_seq_one_letter_code
_entity_poly.pdbx_strand_id
1 'polypeptide(L)'
;MAEIKKIATRESYGNALKELASEGADKLVVLDADLSAATKTGIFKKAYPNRHFNCGIAESNMMCVAAGLSTMGLVPFASSFAMFAAGRAFEQVRNTIGYPHLNVKIGATHAGISVGEDGASHQCCEDFALMRSIPGMVVICPADDIEARQAVKAAYKYEGPVYLRFGRLAVPVFHSEDYKFEIGKGEVIKEGSDVSIIANGLMVNEAIEAGKALEAKGISAEIINIATIKPLDEKLVIKSAKKTGRVITVEEHNIIGGLGEAVCACLSENCPTPVKRIGINDEFGHSGPAVELLKQFGLSAEHIAEVAQDFVK
;
A
#
# COMPACT_ATOMS: atom_id res chain seq x y z
N MET A 1 -17.33 -11.16 -22.57
CA MET A 1 -16.16 -10.52 -21.92
C MET A 1 -15.59 -11.52 -20.93
N ALA A 2 -14.30 -11.77 -20.93
CA ALA A 2 -13.69 -12.64 -19.91
C ALA A 2 -13.93 -12.02 -18.51
N GLU A 3 -14.27 -12.84 -17.54
CA GLU A 3 -14.47 -12.39 -16.16
C GLU A 3 -13.14 -11.87 -15.61
N ILE A 4 -13.11 -10.62 -15.17
CA ILE A 4 -11.89 -10.01 -14.62
C ILE A 4 -11.60 -10.68 -13.27
N LYS A 5 -10.47 -11.35 -13.18
CA LYS A 5 -10.00 -11.98 -11.94
C LYS A 5 -9.79 -10.92 -10.86
N LYS A 6 -10.35 -11.12 -9.67
CA LYS A 6 -10.19 -10.24 -8.51
C LYS A 6 -9.55 -11.02 -7.36
N ILE A 7 -8.50 -10.44 -6.76
CA ILE A 7 -7.78 -11.04 -5.64
C ILE A 7 -7.51 -9.96 -4.58
N ALA A 8 -7.68 -10.29 -3.30
CA ALA A 8 -7.28 -9.42 -2.21
C ALA A 8 -5.76 -9.44 -2.06
N THR A 9 -5.13 -8.27 -1.97
CA THR A 9 -3.65 -8.19 -1.89
C THR A 9 -3.07 -8.87 -0.65
N ARG A 10 -3.84 -9.00 0.45
CA ARG A 10 -3.48 -9.85 1.60
C ARG A 10 -3.35 -11.34 1.24
N GLU A 11 -4.15 -11.82 0.29
CA GLU A 11 -4.06 -13.21 -0.18
C GLU A 11 -2.82 -13.42 -1.05
N SER A 12 -2.52 -12.45 -1.90
CA SER A 12 -1.29 -12.36 -2.68
C SER A 12 -0.06 -12.38 -1.77
N TYR A 13 -0.11 -11.65 -0.64
CA TYR A 13 0.92 -11.65 0.39
C TYR A 13 1.18 -13.06 0.95
N GLY A 14 0.14 -13.74 1.42
CA GLY A 14 0.27 -15.09 1.96
C GLY A 14 0.82 -16.10 0.94
N ASN A 15 0.40 -16.00 -0.32
CA ASN A 15 0.89 -16.83 -1.42
C ASN A 15 2.36 -16.52 -1.73
N ALA A 16 2.75 -15.24 -1.80
CA ALA A 16 4.12 -14.82 -2.07
C ALA A 16 5.11 -15.30 -1.00
N LEU A 17 4.73 -15.29 0.27
CA LEU A 17 5.56 -15.85 1.35
C LEU A 17 5.83 -17.35 1.14
N LYS A 18 4.79 -18.11 0.78
CA LYS A 18 4.94 -19.54 0.47
C LYS A 18 5.83 -19.76 -0.76
N GLU A 19 5.65 -18.97 -1.82
CA GLU A 19 6.46 -19.02 -3.04
C GLU A 19 7.93 -18.74 -2.74
N LEU A 20 8.25 -17.65 -2.03
CA LEU A 20 9.62 -17.31 -1.64
C LEU A 20 10.31 -18.49 -0.93
N ALA A 21 9.63 -19.14 0.01
CA ALA A 21 10.20 -20.28 0.71
C ALA A 21 10.44 -21.48 -0.23
N SER A 22 9.56 -21.71 -1.21
CA SER A 22 9.73 -22.78 -2.20
C SER A 22 10.83 -22.46 -3.23
N GLU A 23 11.16 -21.19 -3.42
CA GLU A 23 12.24 -20.69 -4.28
C GLU A 23 13.60 -20.63 -3.56
N GLY A 24 13.70 -21.15 -2.32
CA GLY A 24 14.96 -21.24 -1.57
C GLY A 24 15.25 -20.05 -0.64
N ALA A 25 14.24 -19.29 -0.25
CA ALA A 25 14.39 -18.24 0.77
C ALA A 25 14.52 -18.85 2.19
N ASP A 26 15.67 -19.46 2.50
CA ASP A 26 15.88 -20.22 3.73
C ASP A 26 15.94 -19.35 4.99
N LYS A 27 16.27 -18.07 4.85
CA LYS A 27 16.31 -17.10 5.95
C LYS A 27 14.92 -16.55 6.29
N LEU A 28 13.91 -16.78 5.44
CA LEU A 28 12.55 -16.29 5.65
C LEU A 28 11.91 -16.96 6.86
N VAL A 29 11.43 -16.16 7.80
CA VAL A 29 10.56 -16.57 8.91
C VAL A 29 9.35 -15.64 8.98
N VAL A 30 8.21 -16.17 9.42
CA VAL A 30 6.96 -15.43 9.46
C VAL A 30 6.43 -15.40 10.88
N LEU A 31 6.08 -14.21 11.37
CA LEU A 31 5.46 -14.01 12.68
C LEU A 31 4.05 -13.47 12.51
N ASP A 32 3.19 -13.81 13.44
CA ASP A 32 1.79 -13.39 13.46
C ASP A 32 1.32 -13.12 14.90
N ALA A 33 0.39 -12.19 15.06
CA ALA A 33 -0.22 -11.84 16.34
C ALA A 33 -1.63 -12.43 16.46
N ASP A 34 -1.74 -13.76 16.33
CA ASP A 34 -2.99 -14.55 16.41
C ASP A 34 -4.01 -14.24 15.29
N LEU A 35 -3.57 -13.72 14.16
CA LEU A 35 -4.39 -13.31 13.03
C LEU A 35 -4.06 -14.06 11.72
N SER A 36 -3.38 -15.21 11.78
CA SER A 36 -2.83 -15.90 10.59
C SER A 36 -3.88 -16.26 9.53
N ALA A 37 -5.13 -16.50 9.93
CA ALA A 37 -6.23 -16.75 9.00
C ALA A 37 -6.63 -15.46 8.23
N ALA A 38 -6.66 -14.33 8.92
CA ALA A 38 -7.04 -13.04 8.36
C ALA A 38 -5.91 -12.41 7.53
N THR A 39 -4.67 -12.41 8.03
CA THR A 39 -3.47 -11.91 7.33
C THR A 39 -3.03 -12.81 6.18
N LYS A 40 -3.60 -14.03 6.08
CA LYS A 40 -3.22 -15.08 5.12
C LYS A 40 -1.83 -15.70 5.33
N THR A 41 -1.12 -15.34 6.39
CA THR A 41 0.13 -16.02 6.80
C THR A 41 -0.10 -17.52 7.11
N GLY A 42 -1.34 -17.90 7.40
CA GLY A 42 -1.77 -19.30 7.52
C GLY A 42 -1.47 -20.17 6.29
N ILE A 43 -1.33 -19.57 5.09
CA ILE A 43 -0.91 -20.26 3.86
C ILE A 43 0.55 -20.73 4.02
N PHE A 44 1.42 -19.83 4.48
CA PHE A 44 2.82 -20.13 4.79
C PHE A 44 2.93 -21.14 5.94
N LYS A 45 2.19 -20.92 7.04
CA LYS A 45 2.17 -21.81 8.22
C LYS A 45 1.88 -23.26 7.86
N LYS A 46 0.93 -23.51 6.96
CA LYS A 46 0.57 -24.86 6.50
C LYS A 46 1.71 -25.55 5.76
N ALA A 47 2.50 -24.80 4.98
CA ALA A 47 3.59 -25.34 4.17
C ALA A 47 4.91 -25.44 4.96
N TYR A 48 5.17 -24.49 5.86
CA TYR A 48 6.43 -24.32 6.60
C TYR A 48 6.18 -24.07 8.09
N PRO A 49 5.56 -25.03 8.85
CA PRO A 49 5.15 -24.79 10.24
C PRO A 49 6.31 -24.45 11.17
N ASN A 50 7.52 -24.98 10.92
CA ASN A 50 8.71 -24.73 11.75
C ASN A 50 9.35 -23.34 11.51
N ARG A 51 8.85 -22.56 10.57
CA ARG A 51 9.30 -21.20 10.26
C ARG A 51 8.21 -20.15 10.46
N HIS A 52 7.09 -20.54 11.10
CA HIS A 52 5.98 -19.66 11.45
C HIS A 52 5.80 -19.63 12.97
N PHE A 53 5.75 -18.41 13.54
CA PHE A 53 5.64 -18.18 14.97
C PHE A 53 4.40 -17.33 15.28
N ASN A 54 3.49 -17.88 16.09
CA ASN A 54 2.38 -17.11 16.63
C ASN A 54 2.79 -16.50 17.98
N CYS A 55 2.87 -15.17 18.05
CA CYS A 55 3.24 -14.42 19.26
C CYS A 55 2.06 -14.12 20.19
N GLY A 56 0.84 -14.61 19.85
CA GLY A 56 -0.39 -14.25 20.54
C GLY A 56 -0.82 -12.80 20.22
N ILE A 57 -1.83 -12.31 20.90
CA ILE A 57 -2.34 -10.93 20.75
C ILE A 57 -1.39 -9.95 21.44
N ALA A 58 -0.17 -9.81 20.89
CA ALA A 58 0.93 -9.06 21.48
C ALA A 58 1.84 -8.44 20.41
N GLU A 59 1.32 -7.49 19.63
CA GLU A 59 1.98 -6.94 18.45
C GLU A 59 3.31 -6.25 18.78
N SER A 60 3.37 -5.52 19.91
CA SER A 60 4.61 -4.91 20.37
C SER A 60 5.70 -5.94 20.67
N ASN A 61 5.33 -7.06 21.33
CA ASN A 61 6.24 -8.17 21.55
C ASN A 61 6.66 -8.84 20.24
N MET A 62 5.71 -9.05 19.32
CA MET A 62 6.00 -9.62 17.97
C MET A 62 7.05 -8.79 17.24
N MET A 63 6.95 -7.46 17.25
CA MET A 63 7.95 -6.58 16.62
C MET A 63 9.33 -6.70 17.27
N CYS A 64 9.39 -6.82 18.60
CA CYS A 64 10.67 -7.07 19.31
C CYS A 64 11.26 -8.44 18.98
N VAL A 65 10.44 -9.49 18.91
CA VAL A 65 10.89 -10.84 18.52
C VAL A 65 11.41 -10.82 17.09
N ALA A 66 10.71 -10.17 16.15
CA ALA A 66 11.14 -10.02 14.77
C ALA A 66 12.49 -9.28 14.68
N ALA A 67 12.67 -8.20 15.46
CA ALA A 67 13.94 -7.49 15.54
C ALA A 67 15.08 -8.41 16.02
N GLY A 68 14.85 -9.18 17.10
CA GLY A 68 15.83 -10.16 17.62
C GLY A 68 16.19 -11.23 16.58
N LEU A 69 15.22 -11.79 15.87
CA LEU A 69 15.47 -12.76 14.80
C LEU A 69 16.28 -12.16 13.63
N SER A 70 16.04 -10.89 13.30
CA SER A 70 16.81 -10.19 12.28
C SER A 70 18.28 -10.06 12.66
N THR A 71 18.61 -9.81 13.93
CA THR A 71 20.03 -9.74 14.39
C THR A 71 20.74 -11.07 14.29
N MET A 72 20.01 -12.19 14.20
CA MET A 72 20.55 -13.53 13.97
C MET A 72 20.71 -13.88 12.48
N GLY A 73 20.51 -12.89 11.57
CA GLY A 73 20.66 -13.07 10.14
C GLY A 73 19.43 -13.66 9.43
N LEU A 74 18.28 -13.74 10.12
CA LEU A 74 17.01 -14.13 9.50
C LEU A 74 16.32 -12.90 8.87
N VAL A 75 15.35 -13.15 8.00
CA VAL A 75 14.51 -12.14 7.38
C VAL A 75 13.07 -12.36 7.85
N PRO A 76 12.69 -11.76 8.99
CA PRO A 76 11.35 -11.92 9.54
C PRO A 76 10.32 -11.05 8.82
N PHE A 77 9.15 -11.66 8.52
CA PHE A 77 7.94 -10.98 8.12
C PHE A 77 6.96 -10.99 9.30
N ALA A 78 6.81 -9.85 9.98
CA ALA A 78 5.93 -9.67 11.12
C ALA A 78 4.56 -9.16 10.63
N SER A 79 3.50 -9.92 10.89
CA SER A 79 2.19 -9.73 10.25
C SER A 79 1.07 -9.50 11.27
N SER A 80 0.32 -8.42 11.07
CA SER A 80 -0.90 -8.12 11.81
C SER A 80 -1.80 -7.19 10.96
N PHE A 81 -2.92 -6.72 11.52
CA PHE A 81 -3.65 -5.63 10.90
C PHE A 81 -2.85 -4.33 10.97
N ALA A 82 -3.04 -3.46 9.98
CA ALA A 82 -2.31 -2.20 9.88
C ALA A 82 -2.45 -1.34 11.15
N MET A 83 -3.67 -1.24 11.71
CA MET A 83 -3.91 -0.49 12.93
C MET A 83 -3.08 -1.01 14.12
N PHE A 84 -2.85 -2.30 14.19
CA PHE A 84 -2.09 -2.89 15.31
C PHE A 84 -0.58 -2.91 15.03
N ALA A 85 -0.18 -3.12 13.79
CA ALA A 85 1.23 -3.07 13.40
C ALA A 85 1.79 -1.63 13.42
N ALA A 86 1.07 -0.68 12.83
CA ALA A 86 1.50 0.72 12.72
C ALA A 86 1.11 1.56 13.94
N GLY A 87 -0.10 1.36 14.49
CA GLY A 87 -0.59 2.14 15.64
C GLY A 87 -0.09 1.59 16.99
N ARG A 88 -0.56 0.40 17.36
CA ARG A 88 -0.25 -0.19 18.69
C ARG A 88 1.23 -0.45 18.90
N ALA A 89 1.94 -0.95 17.90
CA ALA A 89 3.36 -1.29 17.98
C ALA A 89 4.30 -0.20 17.45
N PHE A 90 3.82 1.04 17.24
CA PHE A 90 4.59 2.11 16.59
C PHE A 90 5.96 2.35 17.25
N GLU A 91 6.00 2.40 18.58
CA GLU A 91 7.26 2.65 19.32
C GLU A 91 8.28 1.55 19.03
N GLN A 92 7.86 0.27 19.06
CA GLN A 92 8.76 -0.86 18.79
C GLN A 92 9.20 -0.88 17.33
N VAL A 93 8.31 -0.57 16.39
CA VAL A 93 8.69 -0.41 14.98
C VAL A 93 9.72 0.71 14.81
N ARG A 94 9.50 1.86 15.45
CA ARG A 94 10.41 3.01 15.36
C ARG A 94 11.76 2.74 16.04
N ASN A 95 11.76 2.32 17.31
CA ASN A 95 12.97 2.28 18.12
C ASN A 95 13.70 0.95 18.04
N THR A 96 12.97 -0.17 17.91
CA THR A 96 13.59 -1.50 17.90
C THR A 96 13.94 -1.98 16.46
N ILE A 97 13.19 -1.52 15.44
CA ILE A 97 13.41 -1.92 14.05
C ILE A 97 14.03 -0.78 13.24
N GLY A 98 13.39 0.39 13.22
CA GLY A 98 13.76 1.53 12.37
C GLY A 98 15.08 2.17 12.78
N TYR A 99 15.25 2.51 14.06
CA TYR A 99 16.45 3.19 14.56
C TYR A 99 17.75 2.39 14.32
N PRO A 100 17.84 1.08 14.63
CA PRO A 100 19.00 0.27 14.29
C PRO A 100 18.99 -0.24 12.84
N HIS A 101 18.01 0.17 12.00
CA HIS A 101 17.87 -0.20 10.59
C HIS A 101 17.87 -1.72 10.35
N LEU A 102 17.12 -2.47 11.16
CA LEU A 102 17.07 -3.93 11.09
C LEU A 102 16.28 -4.43 9.88
N ASN A 103 16.69 -5.57 9.36
CA ASN A 103 16.11 -6.21 8.19
C ASN A 103 14.79 -6.93 8.51
N VAL A 104 13.78 -6.19 8.96
CA VAL A 104 12.43 -6.67 9.29
C VAL A 104 11.42 -6.19 8.27
N LYS A 105 10.52 -7.09 7.82
CA LYS A 105 9.41 -6.77 6.93
C LYS A 105 8.11 -6.79 7.72
N ILE A 106 7.38 -5.70 7.68
CA ILE A 106 6.10 -5.57 8.38
C ILE A 106 4.99 -5.79 7.36
N GLY A 107 4.32 -6.93 7.42
CA GLY A 107 3.19 -7.28 6.55
C GLY A 107 1.87 -6.83 7.17
N ALA A 108 1.50 -5.57 6.92
CA ALA A 108 0.31 -4.94 7.47
C ALA A 108 -0.90 -5.15 6.57
N THR A 109 -1.88 -5.91 7.03
CA THR A 109 -3.12 -6.18 6.27
C THR A 109 -4.29 -5.37 6.83
N HIS A 110 -5.43 -5.38 6.16
CA HIS A 110 -6.65 -4.69 6.62
C HIS A 110 -6.41 -3.20 6.89
N ALA A 111 -5.71 -2.51 6.00
CA ALA A 111 -5.53 -1.08 6.08
C ALA A 111 -6.66 -0.33 5.39
N GLY A 112 -6.91 0.90 5.82
CA GLY A 112 -7.86 1.82 5.20
C GLY A 112 -9.32 1.58 5.61
N ILE A 113 -10.21 2.32 4.93
CA ILE A 113 -11.65 2.34 5.21
C ILE A 113 -12.34 1.05 4.74
N SER A 114 -11.78 0.36 3.72
CA SER A 114 -12.32 -0.88 3.14
C SER A 114 -12.17 -2.12 4.04
N VAL A 115 -11.66 -1.96 5.25
CA VAL A 115 -11.83 -2.97 6.32
C VAL A 115 -13.30 -3.28 6.54
N GLY A 116 -14.16 -2.26 6.42
CA GLY A 116 -15.60 -2.45 6.37
C GLY A 116 -16.23 -2.54 7.73
N GLU A 117 -16.89 -3.68 7.99
CA GLU A 117 -17.79 -3.88 9.13
C GLU A 117 -17.09 -3.76 10.50
N ASP A 118 -15.79 -4.05 10.58
CA ASP A 118 -15.00 -3.94 11.82
C ASP A 118 -14.94 -2.49 12.35
N GLY A 119 -15.15 -1.50 11.48
CA GLY A 119 -15.32 -0.09 11.82
C GLY A 119 -14.04 0.64 12.23
N ALA A 120 -14.19 1.86 12.74
CA ALA A 120 -13.14 2.83 12.98
C ALA A 120 -11.95 2.31 13.82
N SER A 121 -12.20 1.42 14.78
CA SER A 121 -11.12 0.87 15.64
C SER A 121 -10.15 -0.04 14.90
N HIS A 122 -10.50 -0.51 13.69
CA HIS A 122 -9.71 -1.41 12.86
C HIS A 122 -9.29 -0.75 11.54
N GLN A 123 -10.01 0.27 11.09
CA GLN A 123 -9.73 1.04 9.88
C GLN A 123 -8.52 1.95 10.12
N CYS A 124 -7.34 1.54 9.63
CA CYS A 124 -6.12 2.33 9.75
C CYS A 124 -6.00 3.28 8.56
N CYS A 125 -6.29 4.54 8.76
CA CYS A 125 -6.20 5.59 7.75
C CYS A 125 -5.00 6.53 7.98
N GLU A 126 -4.08 6.19 8.88
CA GLU A 126 -2.91 6.98 9.28
C GLU A 126 -1.58 6.23 9.21
N ASP A 127 -1.59 4.98 8.74
CA ASP A 127 -0.41 4.13 8.72
C ASP A 127 0.71 4.64 7.81
N PHE A 128 0.39 5.24 6.66
CA PHE A 128 1.41 5.87 5.82
C PHE A 128 2.09 7.02 6.54
N ALA A 129 1.34 7.88 7.20
CA ALA A 129 1.88 9.01 7.96
C ALA A 129 2.87 8.54 9.02
N LEU A 130 2.48 7.54 9.81
CA LEU A 130 3.31 6.96 10.85
C LEU A 130 4.58 6.32 10.29
N MET A 131 4.46 5.47 9.28
CA MET A 131 5.59 4.72 8.74
C MET A 131 6.53 5.59 7.90
N ARG A 132 6.00 6.58 7.16
CA ARG A 132 6.81 7.53 6.40
C ARG A 132 7.68 8.41 7.30
N SER A 133 7.23 8.70 8.53
CA SER A 133 8.00 9.52 9.48
C SER A 133 9.24 8.81 10.03
N ILE A 134 9.33 7.47 9.94
CA ILE A 134 10.47 6.71 10.45
C ILE A 134 11.64 6.79 9.45
N PRO A 135 12.84 7.30 9.84
CA PRO A 135 14.01 7.35 8.96
C PRO A 135 14.38 5.97 8.42
N GLY A 136 14.68 5.89 7.12
CA GLY A 136 15.09 4.64 6.47
C GLY A 136 14.01 3.59 6.24
N MET A 137 12.79 3.77 6.76
CA MET A 137 11.66 2.88 6.49
C MET A 137 11.22 2.99 5.03
N VAL A 138 11.16 1.87 4.33
CA VAL A 138 10.51 1.78 3.01
C VAL A 138 9.02 1.52 3.21
N VAL A 139 8.15 2.21 2.44
CA VAL A 139 6.68 2.09 2.55
C VAL A 139 6.09 1.73 1.19
N ILE A 140 5.42 0.58 1.11
CA ILE A 140 4.90 0.00 -0.13
C ILE A 140 3.41 -0.32 0.03
N CYS A 141 2.60 0.04 -0.97
CA CYS A 141 1.17 -0.28 -1.07
C CYS A 141 0.85 -0.77 -2.49
N PRO A 142 0.93 -2.07 -2.77
CA PRO A 142 0.71 -2.60 -4.11
C PRO A 142 -0.76 -2.56 -4.51
N ALA A 143 -1.02 -2.40 -5.83
CA ALA A 143 -2.34 -2.18 -6.39
C ALA A 143 -3.10 -3.46 -6.71
N ASP A 144 -2.41 -4.56 -7.07
CA ASP A 144 -3.04 -5.83 -7.44
C ASP A 144 -2.23 -7.07 -7.01
N ASP A 145 -2.68 -8.27 -7.42
CA ASP A 145 -2.05 -9.54 -7.08
C ASP A 145 -0.60 -9.62 -7.57
N ILE A 146 -0.36 -9.29 -8.82
CA ILE A 146 0.98 -9.43 -9.44
C ILE A 146 1.97 -8.48 -8.78
N GLU A 147 1.59 -7.22 -8.64
CA GLU A 147 2.42 -6.21 -7.97
C GLU A 147 2.67 -6.57 -6.50
N ALA A 148 1.65 -7.06 -5.77
CA ALA A 148 1.79 -7.47 -4.38
C ALA A 148 2.79 -8.62 -4.21
N ARG A 149 2.73 -9.63 -5.06
CA ARG A 149 3.68 -10.76 -5.05
C ARG A 149 5.10 -10.31 -5.36
N GLN A 150 5.27 -9.46 -6.36
CA GLN A 150 6.57 -8.90 -6.72
C GLN A 150 7.13 -7.98 -5.63
N ALA A 151 6.29 -7.15 -5.00
CA ALA A 151 6.67 -6.28 -3.90
C ALA A 151 7.17 -7.07 -2.67
N VAL A 152 6.52 -8.19 -2.32
CA VAL A 152 6.97 -9.10 -1.25
C VAL A 152 8.33 -9.70 -1.58
N LYS A 153 8.54 -10.15 -2.82
CA LYS A 153 9.84 -10.68 -3.29
C LYS A 153 10.94 -9.61 -3.29
N ALA A 154 10.61 -8.39 -3.69
CA ALA A 154 11.54 -7.26 -3.65
C ALA A 154 11.87 -6.86 -2.19
N ALA A 155 10.89 -6.83 -1.31
CA ALA A 155 11.08 -6.56 0.10
C ALA A 155 12.00 -7.61 0.76
N TYR A 156 11.84 -8.90 0.45
CA TYR A 156 12.74 -9.94 0.97
C TYR A 156 14.21 -9.71 0.60
N LYS A 157 14.47 -9.22 -0.61
CA LYS A 157 15.83 -8.94 -1.12
C LYS A 157 16.42 -7.62 -0.61
N TYR A 158 15.56 -6.69 -0.21
CA TYR A 158 16.00 -5.39 0.31
C TYR A 158 16.58 -5.53 1.71
N GLU A 159 17.75 -4.97 1.97
CA GLU A 159 18.37 -4.94 3.30
C GLU A 159 17.90 -3.71 4.07
N GLY A 160 17.13 -3.91 5.13
CA GLY A 160 16.56 -2.85 5.95
C GLY A 160 15.05 -3.00 6.19
N PRO A 161 14.44 -2.07 6.94
CA PRO A 161 13.03 -2.14 7.33
C PRO A 161 12.11 -1.79 6.18
N VAL A 162 11.05 -2.60 5.98
CA VAL A 162 10.04 -2.38 4.95
C VAL A 162 8.65 -2.55 5.56
N TYR A 163 7.78 -1.57 5.35
CA TYR A 163 6.35 -1.66 5.64
C TYR A 163 5.59 -1.95 4.35
N LEU A 164 4.88 -3.07 4.34
CA LEU A 164 4.06 -3.54 3.21
C LEU A 164 2.59 -3.46 3.62
N ARG A 165 1.80 -2.67 2.91
CA ARG A 165 0.39 -2.44 3.17
C ARG A 165 -0.50 -3.23 2.22
N PHE A 166 -1.42 -4.03 2.77
CA PHE A 166 -2.33 -4.88 2.00
C PHE A 166 -3.80 -4.65 2.37
N GLY A 167 -4.66 -4.66 1.35
CA GLY A 167 -6.11 -4.53 1.52
C GLY A 167 -6.81 -5.86 1.83
N ARG A 168 -8.00 -5.74 2.46
CA ARG A 168 -8.94 -6.85 2.68
C ARG A 168 -9.80 -7.11 1.44
N LEU A 169 -10.20 -6.05 0.74
CA LEU A 169 -11.08 -6.10 -0.43
C LEU A 169 -10.35 -6.73 -1.63
N ALA A 170 -11.03 -7.59 -2.38
CA ALA A 170 -10.51 -8.13 -3.61
C ALA A 170 -10.55 -7.07 -4.73
N VAL A 171 -9.42 -6.86 -5.40
CA VAL A 171 -9.24 -5.88 -6.46
C VAL A 171 -8.98 -6.56 -7.81
N PRO A 172 -9.33 -5.93 -8.94
CA PRO A 172 -8.99 -6.46 -10.26
C PRO A 172 -7.49 -6.64 -10.44
N VAL A 173 -7.09 -7.72 -11.11
CA VAL A 173 -5.72 -7.94 -11.53
C VAL A 173 -5.56 -7.35 -12.92
N PHE A 174 -4.72 -6.32 -13.04
CA PHE A 174 -4.49 -5.60 -14.31
C PHE A 174 -3.04 -5.67 -14.79
N HIS A 175 -2.08 -5.92 -13.90
CA HIS A 175 -0.70 -6.21 -14.33
C HIS A 175 -0.60 -7.60 -14.96
N SER A 176 0.32 -7.73 -15.91
CA SER A 176 0.65 -9.00 -16.55
C SER A 176 1.73 -9.77 -15.76
N GLU A 177 1.88 -11.06 -16.00
CA GLU A 177 2.85 -11.90 -15.27
C GLU A 177 4.33 -11.52 -15.51
N ASP A 178 4.62 -10.75 -16.56
CA ASP A 178 5.95 -10.23 -16.87
C ASP A 178 6.25 -8.87 -16.23
N TYR A 179 5.28 -8.29 -15.48
CA TYR A 179 5.49 -7.07 -14.70
C TYR A 179 6.67 -7.20 -13.75
N LYS A 180 7.45 -6.13 -13.62
CA LYS A 180 8.62 -6.09 -12.72
C LYS A 180 8.49 -4.94 -11.75
N PHE A 181 8.33 -5.27 -10.50
CA PHE A 181 8.31 -4.30 -9.40
C PHE A 181 9.74 -3.88 -9.02
N GLU A 182 9.96 -2.59 -8.89
CA GLU A 182 11.19 -2.00 -8.37
C GLU A 182 10.86 -0.99 -7.26
N ILE A 183 11.50 -1.14 -6.10
CA ILE A 183 11.31 -0.20 -4.97
C ILE A 183 11.71 1.22 -5.39
N GLY A 184 10.83 2.19 -5.15
CA GLY A 184 11.07 3.59 -5.50
C GLY A 184 10.75 3.95 -6.95
N LYS A 185 10.14 3.03 -7.72
CA LYS A 185 9.64 3.31 -9.07
C LYS A 185 8.13 3.29 -9.11
N GLY A 186 7.59 4.26 -9.81
CA GLY A 186 6.18 4.30 -10.20
C GLY A 186 6.00 3.88 -11.66
N GLU A 187 4.75 3.65 -12.06
CA GLU A 187 4.38 3.21 -13.39
C GLU A 187 3.31 4.12 -14.01
N VAL A 188 3.47 4.47 -15.29
CA VAL A 188 2.40 5.10 -16.07
C VAL A 188 1.51 4.00 -16.63
N ILE A 189 0.33 3.82 -16.05
CA ILE A 189 -0.67 2.84 -16.49
C ILE A 189 -1.35 3.31 -17.78
N LYS A 190 -1.61 4.60 -17.90
CA LYS A 190 -2.23 5.24 -19.05
C LYS A 190 -1.61 6.62 -19.29
N GLU A 191 -1.19 6.88 -20.52
CA GLU A 191 -0.73 8.21 -20.93
C GLU A 191 -1.90 9.19 -21.02
N GLY A 192 -1.64 10.47 -20.72
CA GLY A 192 -2.60 11.56 -20.81
C GLY A 192 -1.93 12.93 -20.84
N SER A 193 -2.67 13.99 -21.09
CA SER A 193 -2.14 15.35 -21.29
C SER A 193 -2.80 16.42 -20.44
N ASP A 194 -4.03 16.22 -19.94
CA ASP A 194 -4.82 17.30 -19.35
C ASP A 194 -4.75 17.33 -17.83
N VAL A 195 -4.58 16.18 -17.18
CA VAL A 195 -4.45 16.01 -15.74
C VAL A 195 -3.71 14.73 -15.41
N SER A 196 -2.86 14.73 -14.38
CA SER A 196 -2.26 13.52 -13.81
C SER A 196 -3.09 13.04 -12.63
N ILE A 197 -3.44 11.76 -12.61
CA ILE A 197 -4.09 11.09 -11.47
C ILE A 197 -3.09 10.07 -10.92
N ILE A 198 -2.54 10.35 -9.75
CA ILE A 198 -1.52 9.55 -9.06
C ILE A 198 -2.19 8.79 -7.93
N ALA A 199 -2.19 7.47 -7.99
CA ALA A 199 -2.87 6.61 -7.02
C ALA A 199 -1.95 5.50 -6.48
N ASN A 200 -2.37 4.86 -5.40
CA ASN A 200 -1.74 3.65 -4.86
C ASN A 200 -2.79 2.63 -4.40
N GLY A 201 -2.33 1.40 -4.22
CA GLY A 201 -3.18 0.33 -3.69
C GLY A 201 -4.47 0.16 -4.49
N LEU A 202 -5.56 -0.13 -3.80
CA LEU A 202 -6.87 -0.34 -4.43
C LEU A 202 -7.37 0.86 -5.25
N MET A 203 -6.89 2.09 -4.92
CA MET A 203 -7.32 3.31 -5.60
C MET A 203 -6.77 3.43 -7.02
N VAL A 204 -5.78 2.62 -7.40
CA VAL A 204 -5.30 2.58 -8.80
C VAL A 204 -6.39 2.09 -9.74
N ASN A 205 -7.15 1.06 -9.35
CA ASN A 205 -8.28 0.60 -10.16
C ASN A 205 -9.36 1.70 -10.31
N GLU A 206 -9.68 2.39 -9.22
CA GLU A 206 -10.65 3.49 -9.27
C GLU A 206 -10.16 4.64 -10.19
N ALA A 207 -8.85 4.93 -10.17
CA ALA A 207 -8.24 5.90 -11.06
C ALA A 207 -8.29 5.46 -12.54
N ILE A 208 -8.08 4.16 -12.82
CA ILE A 208 -8.22 3.60 -14.18
C ILE A 208 -9.65 3.78 -14.69
N GLU A 209 -10.66 3.42 -13.89
CA GLU A 209 -12.07 3.57 -14.27
C GLU A 209 -12.46 5.06 -14.42
N ALA A 210 -11.98 5.94 -13.53
CA ALA A 210 -12.15 7.38 -13.68
C ALA A 210 -11.53 7.90 -14.99
N GLY A 211 -10.35 7.43 -15.35
CA GLY A 211 -9.68 7.76 -16.60
C GLY A 211 -10.47 7.36 -17.85
N LYS A 212 -11.18 6.23 -17.82
CA LYS A 212 -12.10 5.81 -18.90
C LYS A 212 -13.33 6.74 -18.99
N ALA A 213 -13.89 7.11 -17.83
CA ALA A 213 -15.04 8.03 -17.78
C ALA A 213 -14.67 9.45 -18.27
N LEU A 214 -13.46 9.92 -17.97
CA LEU A 214 -12.93 11.20 -18.44
C LEU A 214 -12.68 11.20 -19.95
N GLU A 215 -12.12 10.13 -20.49
CA GLU A 215 -11.89 9.97 -21.93
C GLU A 215 -13.19 10.06 -22.74
N ALA A 216 -14.28 9.45 -22.24
CA ALA A 216 -15.61 9.57 -22.84
C ALA A 216 -16.15 11.01 -22.88
N LYS A 217 -15.57 11.91 -22.06
CA LYS A 217 -15.87 13.35 -22.01
C LYS A 217 -14.81 14.21 -22.71
N GLY A 218 -13.86 13.60 -23.41
CA GLY A 218 -12.79 14.30 -24.13
C GLY A 218 -11.66 14.83 -23.27
N ILE A 219 -11.52 14.35 -22.02
CA ILE A 219 -10.45 14.72 -21.08
C ILE A 219 -9.40 13.59 -21.05
N SER A 220 -8.15 13.93 -21.37
CA SER A 220 -7.02 13.01 -21.43
C SER A 220 -6.28 12.97 -20.08
N ALA A 221 -6.66 12.01 -19.22
CA ALA A 221 -6.03 11.81 -17.93
C ALA A 221 -4.85 10.84 -18.02
N GLU A 222 -3.69 11.24 -17.48
CA GLU A 222 -2.56 10.34 -17.22
C GLU A 222 -2.79 9.61 -15.89
N ILE A 223 -2.75 8.28 -15.91
CA ILE A 223 -2.95 7.45 -14.72
C ILE A 223 -1.62 6.87 -14.29
N ILE A 224 -1.24 7.13 -13.04
CA ILE A 224 0.06 6.71 -12.48
C ILE A 224 -0.16 5.89 -11.21
N ASN A 225 0.45 4.72 -11.17
CA ASN A 225 0.57 3.90 -9.97
C ASN A 225 1.87 4.25 -9.23
N ILE A 226 1.76 4.66 -7.96
CA ILE A 226 2.89 4.87 -7.05
C ILE A 226 2.78 3.85 -5.91
N ALA A 227 3.20 2.62 -6.17
CA ALA A 227 3.18 1.58 -5.16
C ALA A 227 4.20 1.82 -4.04
N THR A 228 5.34 2.45 -4.31
CA THR A 228 6.30 2.85 -3.28
C THR A 228 6.10 4.32 -2.91
N ILE A 229 5.58 4.55 -1.70
CA ILE A 229 5.31 5.91 -1.20
C ILE A 229 6.59 6.53 -0.61
N LYS A 230 7.47 5.69 -0.09
CA LYS A 230 8.80 6.06 0.40
C LYS A 230 9.81 4.94 0.10
N PRO A 231 10.87 5.24 -0.68
CA PRO A 231 11.12 6.50 -1.37
C PRO A 231 10.12 6.75 -2.51
N LEU A 232 9.73 7.99 -2.73
CA LEU A 232 8.85 8.40 -3.83
C LEU A 232 9.64 8.42 -5.15
N ASP A 233 9.02 8.04 -6.27
CA ASP A 233 9.57 8.31 -7.60
C ASP A 233 9.35 9.77 -8.00
N GLU A 234 10.16 10.66 -7.41
CA GLU A 234 10.09 12.10 -7.65
C GLU A 234 10.26 12.46 -9.12
N LYS A 235 11.11 11.71 -9.84
CA LYS A 235 11.36 11.96 -11.27
C LYS A 235 10.10 11.74 -12.09
N LEU A 236 9.37 10.67 -11.83
CA LEU A 236 8.11 10.39 -12.50
C LEU A 236 7.05 11.43 -12.16
N VAL A 237 6.90 11.77 -10.87
CA VAL A 237 5.95 12.79 -10.39
C VAL A 237 6.22 14.15 -11.05
N ILE A 238 7.47 14.61 -11.06
CA ILE A 238 7.86 15.89 -11.68
C ILE A 238 7.64 15.87 -13.19
N LYS A 239 7.99 14.76 -13.87
CA LYS A 239 7.79 14.61 -15.32
C LYS A 239 6.31 14.71 -15.68
N SER A 240 5.46 14.02 -14.94
CA SER A 240 4.02 14.02 -15.13
C SER A 240 3.40 15.40 -14.87
N ALA A 241 3.77 16.04 -13.76
CA ALA A 241 3.29 17.38 -13.41
C ALA A 241 3.67 18.42 -14.46
N LYS A 242 4.90 18.37 -15.00
CA LYS A 242 5.33 19.26 -16.10
C LYS A 242 4.54 19.03 -17.40
N LYS A 243 4.10 17.80 -17.65
CA LYS A 243 3.36 17.42 -18.85
C LYS A 243 1.91 17.90 -18.78
N THR A 244 1.23 17.70 -17.65
CA THR A 244 -0.21 17.94 -17.52
C THR A 244 -0.57 19.27 -16.85
N GLY A 245 0.36 19.87 -16.11
CA GLY A 245 0.17 21.15 -15.42
C GLY A 245 -0.74 21.11 -14.19
N ARG A 246 -1.30 19.93 -13.85
CA ARG A 246 -2.17 19.75 -12.67
C ARG A 246 -2.19 18.28 -12.24
N VAL A 247 -2.24 18.04 -10.94
CA VAL A 247 -2.13 16.71 -10.34
C VAL A 247 -3.29 16.44 -9.38
N ILE A 248 -3.83 15.24 -9.44
CA ILE A 248 -4.76 14.70 -8.44
C ILE A 248 -4.07 13.50 -7.81
N THR A 249 -4.03 13.44 -6.47
CA THR A 249 -3.59 12.26 -5.75
C THR A 249 -4.78 11.52 -5.17
N VAL A 250 -4.75 10.19 -5.20
CA VAL A 250 -5.85 9.36 -4.72
C VAL A 250 -5.31 8.26 -3.83
N GLU A 251 -5.76 8.23 -2.58
CA GLU A 251 -5.30 7.27 -1.59
C GLU A 251 -6.41 6.86 -0.61
N GLU A 252 -6.45 5.60 -0.25
CA GLU A 252 -7.31 5.10 0.83
C GLU A 252 -6.63 5.33 2.19
N HIS A 253 -6.42 6.58 2.53
CA HIS A 253 -5.71 7.04 3.72
C HIS A 253 -6.17 8.47 4.03
N ASN A 254 -5.92 8.97 5.25
CA ASN A 254 -6.09 10.37 5.56
C ASN A 254 -5.27 11.22 4.59
N ILE A 255 -5.82 12.34 4.13
CA ILE A 255 -5.10 13.30 3.29
C ILE A 255 -3.86 13.90 3.97
N ILE A 256 -3.75 13.74 5.31
CA ILE A 256 -2.61 14.18 6.12
C ILE A 256 -1.57 13.06 6.21
N GLY A 257 -0.34 13.35 5.82
CA GLY A 257 0.82 12.45 5.97
C GLY A 257 0.95 11.32 4.93
N GLY A 258 0.00 11.17 4.01
CA GLY A 258 -0.03 10.08 3.02
C GLY A 258 0.72 10.37 1.71
N LEU A 259 0.25 9.74 0.62
CA LEU A 259 0.75 9.92 -0.74
C LEU A 259 0.58 11.35 -1.21
N GLY A 260 -0.59 11.96 -0.95
CA GLY A 260 -0.89 13.32 -1.38
C GLY A 260 0.11 14.34 -0.83
N GLU A 261 0.47 14.25 0.45
CA GLU A 261 1.49 15.14 1.00
C GLU A 261 2.91 14.85 0.48
N ALA A 262 3.25 13.58 0.23
CA ALA A 262 4.53 13.25 -0.39
C ALA A 262 4.67 13.89 -1.77
N VAL A 263 3.62 13.81 -2.59
CA VAL A 263 3.56 14.44 -3.91
C VAL A 263 3.57 15.97 -3.80
N CYS A 264 2.79 16.55 -2.89
CA CYS A 264 2.78 18.00 -2.65
C CYS A 264 4.16 18.53 -2.25
N ALA A 265 4.86 17.86 -1.32
CA ALA A 265 6.21 18.25 -0.92
C ALA A 265 7.19 18.20 -2.10
N CYS A 266 7.21 17.09 -2.84
CA CYS A 266 8.03 16.92 -4.03
C CYS A 266 7.80 18.04 -5.07
N LEU A 267 6.53 18.32 -5.38
CA LEU A 267 6.19 19.32 -6.38
C LEU A 267 6.46 20.75 -5.89
N SER A 268 6.20 21.05 -4.63
CA SER A 268 6.47 22.35 -4.04
C SER A 268 7.94 22.77 -4.15
N GLU A 269 8.84 21.80 -3.96
CA GLU A 269 10.29 22.04 -4.00
C GLU A 269 10.87 22.04 -5.42
N ASN A 270 10.30 21.27 -6.36
CA ASN A 270 10.93 20.99 -7.65
C ASN A 270 10.16 21.51 -8.86
N CYS A 271 8.82 21.58 -8.79
CA CYS A 271 7.95 21.96 -9.88
C CYS A 271 6.58 22.39 -9.36
N PRO A 272 6.44 23.62 -8.78
CA PRO A 272 5.18 24.08 -8.20
C PRO A 272 4.01 23.89 -9.16
N THR A 273 3.09 23.05 -8.79
CA THR A 273 1.96 22.59 -9.61
C THR A 273 0.70 22.53 -8.74
N PRO A 274 -0.48 22.95 -9.22
CA PRO A 274 -1.73 22.75 -8.49
C PRO A 274 -2.00 21.27 -8.23
N VAL A 275 -2.29 20.95 -6.96
CA VAL A 275 -2.61 19.57 -6.54
C VAL A 275 -3.98 19.54 -5.86
N LYS A 276 -4.81 18.56 -6.23
CA LYS A 276 -6.01 18.13 -5.50
C LYS A 276 -5.73 16.79 -4.83
N ARG A 277 -6.04 16.67 -3.54
CA ARG A 277 -5.89 15.41 -2.81
C ARG A 277 -7.25 14.79 -2.59
N ILE A 278 -7.41 13.52 -2.97
CA ILE A 278 -8.58 12.68 -2.70
C ILE A 278 -8.13 11.60 -1.71
N GLY A 279 -8.76 11.57 -0.55
CA GLY A 279 -8.48 10.67 0.57
C GLY A 279 -9.52 10.88 1.66
N ILE A 280 -9.28 10.35 2.84
CA ILE A 280 -10.13 10.58 4.03
C ILE A 280 -9.85 12.00 4.55
N ASN A 281 -10.90 12.83 4.69
CA ASN A 281 -10.81 14.25 5.02
C ASN A 281 -10.76 14.52 6.52
N ASP A 282 -9.71 14.02 7.19
CA ASP A 282 -9.45 14.23 8.63
C ASP A 282 -10.65 13.82 9.51
N GLU A 283 -11.19 12.66 9.23
CA GLU A 283 -12.33 12.08 9.95
C GLU A 283 -12.12 10.59 10.20
N PHE A 284 -12.75 10.06 11.26
CA PHE A 284 -12.75 8.64 11.51
C PHE A 284 -13.75 7.92 10.58
N GLY A 285 -13.42 6.68 10.22
CA GLY A 285 -14.35 5.81 9.56
C GLY A 285 -15.46 5.30 10.50
N HIS A 286 -16.30 4.43 9.98
CA HIS A 286 -17.37 3.76 10.72
C HIS A 286 -17.67 2.39 10.12
N SER A 287 -18.45 1.56 10.83
CA SER A 287 -18.86 0.24 10.33
C SER A 287 -19.81 0.35 9.14
N GLY A 288 -19.58 -0.47 8.14
CA GLY A 288 -20.43 -0.54 6.94
C GLY A 288 -19.86 -1.48 5.88
N PRO A 289 -20.60 -1.76 4.80
CA PRO A 289 -20.07 -2.50 3.67
C PRO A 289 -18.92 -1.74 3.00
N ALA A 290 -17.80 -2.42 2.77
CA ALA A 290 -16.57 -1.79 2.30
C ALA A 290 -16.72 -0.89 1.06
N VAL A 291 -17.46 -1.36 0.04
CA VAL A 291 -17.67 -0.61 -1.22
C VAL A 291 -18.52 0.64 -0.98
N GLU A 292 -19.51 0.57 -0.08
CA GLU A 292 -20.35 1.72 0.27
C GLU A 292 -19.56 2.76 1.05
N LEU A 293 -18.70 2.32 1.96
CA LEU A 293 -17.79 3.22 2.68
C LEU A 293 -16.86 3.95 1.71
N LEU A 294 -16.24 3.26 0.76
CA LEU A 294 -15.41 3.90 -0.25
C LEU A 294 -16.18 5.01 -0.98
N LYS A 295 -17.44 4.76 -1.38
CA LYS A 295 -18.29 5.78 -2.02
C LYS A 295 -18.61 6.95 -1.09
N GLN A 296 -18.98 6.69 0.16
CA GLN A 296 -19.30 7.73 1.14
C GLN A 296 -18.14 8.66 1.42
N PHE A 297 -16.92 8.11 1.44
CA PHE A 297 -15.69 8.89 1.64
C PHE A 297 -15.11 9.47 0.34
N GLY A 298 -15.85 9.42 -0.76
CA GLY A 298 -15.41 9.98 -2.05
C GLY A 298 -14.29 9.18 -2.73
N LEU A 299 -14.08 7.93 -2.33
CA LEU A 299 -13.05 7.04 -2.87
C LEU A 299 -13.65 6.14 -3.96
N SER A 300 -14.26 6.76 -4.97
CA SER A 300 -14.85 6.04 -6.11
C SER A 300 -14.43 6.68 -7.44
N ALA A 301 -14.47 5.89 -8.50
CA ALA A 301 -14.14 6.32 -9.84
C ALA A 301 -14.99 7.52 -10.31
N GLU A 302 -16.28 7.53 -9.96
CA GLU A 302 -17.19 8.62 -10.28
C GLU A 302 -16.75 9.93 -9.67
N HIS A 303 -16.44 9.93 -8.36
CA HIS A 303 -16.01 11.14 -7.65
C HIS A 303 -14.64 11.63 -8.14
N ILE A 304 -13.69 10.71 -8.40
CA ILE A 304 -12.39 11.06 -8.99
C ILE A 304 -12.58 11.75 -10.33
N ALA A 305 -13.48 11.22 -11.18
CA ALA A 305 -13.77 11.82 -12.48
C ALA A 305 -14.44 13.19 -12.37
N GLU A 306 -15.35 13.39 -11.42
CA GLU A 306 -15.98 14.68 -11.14
C GLU A 306 -14.95 15.73 -10.72
N VAL A 307 -14.10 15.40 -9.73
CA VAL A 307 -13.03 16.29 -9.26
C VAL A 307 -12.07 16.64 -10.40
N ALA A 308 -11.70 15.66 -11.24
CA ALA A 308 -10.83 15.90 -12.37
C ALA A 308 -11.48 16.79 -13.41
N GLN A 309 -12.75 16.56 -13.75
CA GLN A 309 -13.50 17.37 -14.71
C GLN A 309 -13.61 18.85 -14.27
N ASP A 310 -13.80 19.08 -12.97
CA ASP A 310 -13.86 20.45 -12.43
C ASP A 310 -12.48 21.10 -12.34
N PHE A 311 -11.45 20.30 -12.15
CA PHE A 311 -10.08 20.80 -12.02
C PHE A 311 -9.44 21.16 -13.36
N VAL A 312 -9.89 20.59 -14.48
CA VAL A 312 -9.37 20.91 -15.82
C VAL A 312 -10.07 22.10 -16.50
N LYS A 313 -11.23 22.54 -16.00
CA LYS A 313 -11.92 23.76 -16.44
C LYS A 313 -11.11 25.00 -16.05
#